data_8e0a1c59853bbecbec660243d0383bf0
#
_entry.id   8e0a1c59853bbecbec660243d0383bf0
#
_cell.length_a   1.000
_cell.length_b   1.000
_cell.length_c   1.000
_cell.angle_alpha   90.00
_cell.angle_beta   90.00
_cell.angle_gamma   90.00
#
_symmetry.space_group_name_H-M   'P 1'
#
loop_
_entity.id
_entity.type
_entity.pdbx_description
1 polymer ?
#
loop_
_entity_poly.entity_id
_entity_poly.type
_entity_poly.pdbx_seq_one_letter_code
_entity_poly.pdbx_strand_id
1 'polypeptide(L)'
;SVPFGMTAQEMNAWLYYGDGLQLWEKVYKDFNLVPRPAGNTGVQMGGWFNKEINSTDDLKGLKMRIPGLGGEVLARAGGTPFTLAGSEIFTSLQTGVIDATEWVGPYNDRAFGLHKAAKFYYYPGWHEPGPSLECIINKDAYNNLSKQHQSIIDIACKAANIDMISDYMSKNYQALEFFQKEKVQIKQFPKEVLSKLNSISKEVLLELSNKDNLSKQVYDSYMNFLKRVRPWTLISEDGYLNSFE
;
A
#
# COMPACT_ATOMS: atom_id res chain seq x y z
N SER A 1 4.95 2.04 -0.62
CA SER A 1 3.96 2.52 0.33
C SER A 1 4.56 2.64 1.73
N VAL A 2 3.95 3.43 2.60
CA VAL A 2 4.35 3.63 4.00
C VAL A 2 3.34 2.92 4.89
N PRO A 3 3.74 1.94 5.70
CA PRO A 3 2.83 1.26 6.62
C PRO A 3 2.12 2.26 7.56
N PHE A 4 0.80 2.12 7.72
CA PHE A 4 -0.07 3.06 8.45
C PHE A 4 -0.02 4.51 7.95
N GLY A 5 0.44 4.72 6.72
CA GLY A 5 0.63 6.01 6.11
C GLY A 5 -0.65 6.63 5.54
N MET A 6 -0.47 7.44 4.50
CA MET A 6 -1.55 8.16 3.82
C MET A 6 -2.44 7.20 3.02
N THR A 7 -3.76 7.46 3.05
CA THR A 7 -4.72 6.89 2.10
C THR A 7 -4.46 7.44 0.69
N ALA A 8 -5.12 6.87 -0.32
CA ALA A 8 -4.93 7.30 -1.71
C ALA A 8 -5.18 8.82 -1.91
N GLN A 9 -6.26 9.36 -1.31
CA GLN A 9 -6.58 10.77 -1.46
C GLN A 9 -5.63 11.68 -0.68
N GLU A 10 -5.20 11.28 0.52
CA GLU A 10 -4.18 11.99 1.29
C GLU A 10 -2.84 12.00 0.54
N MET A 11 -2.47 10.87 -0.09
CA MET A 11 -1.27 10.73 -0.91
C MET A 11 -1.32 11.67 -2.14
N ASN A 12 -2.45 11.71 -2.84
CA ASN A 12 -2.67 12.63 -3.95
C ASN A 12 -2.53 14.09 -3.51
N ALA A 13 -3.09 14.43 -2.35
CA ALA A 13 -2.97 15.78 -1.81
C ALA A 13 -1.51 16.15 -1.49
N TRP A 14 -0.75 15.24 -0.90
CA TRP A 14 0.68 15.46 -0.64
C TRP A 14 1.51 15.57 -1.91
N LEU A 15 1.27 14.69 -2.89
CA LEU A 15 2.01 14.70 -4.15
C LEU A 15 1.74 15.93 -5.00
N TYR A 16 0.47 16.37 -5.12
CA TYR A 16 0.11 17.44 -6.03
C TYR A 16 0.09 18.84 -5.39
N TYR A 17 -0.14 18.95 -4.08
CA TYR A 17 -0.30 20.23 -3.36
C TYR A 17 0.62 20.37 -2.14
N GLY A 18 1.41 19.35 -1.83
CA GLY A 18 2.52 19.39 -0.89
C GLY A 18 3.86 19.30 -1.61
N ASP A 19 4.88 18.84 -0.88
CA ASP A 19 6.26 18.73 -1.41
C ASP A 19 6.52 17.35 -2.07
N GLY A 20 5.55 16.45 -2.06
CA GLY A 20 5.75 15.05 -2.39
C GLY A 20 6.32 14.81 -3.78
N LEU A 21 5.75 15.42 -4.81
CA LEU A 21 6.23 15.25 -6.19
C LEU A 21 7.65 15.82 -6.37
N GLN A 22 7.95 16.98 -5.79
CA GLN A 22 9.28 17.58 -5.85
C GLN A 22 10.34 16.70 -5.16
N LEU A 23 9.99 16.11 -4.03
CA LEU A 23 10.88 15.18 -3.31
C LEU A 23 11.08 13.90 -4.12
N TRP A 24 10.04 13.39 -4.75
CA TRP A 24 10.12 12.22 -5.63
C TRP A 24 11.04 12.48 -6.83
N GLU A 25 10.91 13.64 -7.48
CA GLU A 25 11.83 14.05 -8.55
C GLU A 25 13.29 14.18 -8.06
N LYS A 26 13.52 14.62 -6.82
CA LYS A 26 14.87 14.64 -6.24
C LYS A 26 15.46 13.24 -6.06
N VAL A 27 14.66 12.26 -5.62
CA VAL A 27 15.08 10.87 -5.48
C VAL A 27 15.52 10.28 -6.83
N TYR A 28 14.80 10.61 -7.90
CA TYR A 28 15.07 10.09 -9.25
C TYR A 28 16.10 10.90 -10.06
N LYS A 29 16.58 12.01 -9.51
CA LYS A 29 17.45 12.96 -10.24
C LYS A 29 18.70 12.31 -10.82
N ASP A 30 19.35 11.44 -10.04
CA ASP A 30 20.64 10.83 -10.42
C ASP A 30 20.46 9.62 -11.35
N PHE A 31 19.23 9.17 -11.57
CA PHE A 31 18.88 8.06 -12.48
C PHE A 31 18.45 8.52 -13.88
N ASN A 32 18.49 9.82 -14.15
CA ASN A 32 18.00 10.43 -15.39
C ASN A 32 16.53 10.12 -15.70
N LEU A 33 15.69 10.13 -14.63
CA LEU A 33 14.27 9.81 -14.70
C LEU A 33 13.41 10.98 -14.22
N VAL A 34 12.18 11.03 -14.74
CA VAL A 34 11.09 11.91 -14.29
C VAL A 34 9.94 11.01 -13.86
N PRO A 35 9.63 10.93 -12.55
CA PRO A 35 8.49 10.18 -12.06
C PRO A 35 7.21 11.01 -12.14
N ARG A 36 6.08 10.34 -12.44
CA ARG A 36 4.73 10.91 -12.33
C ARG A 36 3.80 9.92 -11.66
N PRO A 37 2.98 10.33 -10.68
CA PRO A 37 1.95 9.46 -10.15
C PRO A 37 0.92 9.17 -11.25
N ALA A 38 0.71 7.88 -11.54
CA ALA A 38 -0.13 7.42 -12.64
C ALA A 38 -1.06 6.25 -12.25
N GLY A 39 -1.19 5.98 -10.96
CA GLY A 39 -2.09 4.98 -10.43
C GLY A 39 -2.07 4.93 -8.91
N ASN A 40 -3.13 4.40 -8.33
CA ASN A 40 -3.21 4.07 -6.91
C ASN A 40 -4.23 2.95 -6.73
N THR A 41 -3.93 1.98 -5.87
CA THR A 41 -4.83 0.85 -5.61
C THR A 41 -5.92 1.16 -4.59
N GLY A 42 -5.82 2.27 -3.88
CA GLY A 42 -6.57 2.51 -2.65
C GLY A 42 -6.01 1.72 -1.48
N VAL A 43 -6.75 1.65 -0.39
CA VAL A 43 -6.38 0.83 0.77
C VAL A 43 -6.46 -0.64 0.38
N GLN A 44 -5.37 -1.35 0.58
CA GLN A 44 -5.30 -2.78 0.28
C GLN A 44 -5.88 -3.64 1.39
N MET A 45 -5.96 -4.95 1.14
CA MET A 45 -6.26 -5.95 2.16
C MET A 45 -4.99 -6.36 2.89
N GLY A 46 -5.15 -6.83 4.13
CA GLY A 46 -4.03 -7.30 4.96
C GLY A 46 -3.43 -8.62 4.49
N GLY A 47 -4.17 -9.37 3.69
CA GLY A 47 -3.69 -10.56 3.00
C GLY A 47 -4.44 -11.85 3.32
N TRP A 48 -3.95 -12.94 2.76
CA TRP A 48 -4.47 -14.30 2.86
C TRP A 48 -3.64 -15.14 3.81
N PHE A 49 -4.30 -15.89 4.69
CA PHE A 49 -3.65 -16.63 5.76
C PHE A 49 -4.19 -18.06 5.84
N ASN A 50 -3.29 -19.03 6.01
CA ASN A 50 -3.63 -20.42 6.32
C ASN A 50 -3.86 -20.66 7.81
N LYS A 51 -3.41 -19.72 8.65
CA LYS A 51 -3.58 -19.71 10.11
C LYS A 51 -4.39 -18.49 10.51
N GLU A 52 -5.16 -18.63 11.58
CA GLU A 52 -5.89 -17.52 12.15
C GLU A 52 -4.97 -16.62 12.98
N ILE A 53 -5.18 -15.32 12.91
CA ILE A 53 -4.43 -14.32 13.69
C ILE A 53 -5.39 -13.76 14.74
N ASN A 54 -5.22 -14.20 15.97
CA ASN A 54 -6.05 -13.79 17.11
C ASN A 54 -5.30 -12.90 18.09
N SER A 55 -3.97 -12.92 18.06
CA SER A 55 -3.10 -12.19 18.97
C SER A 55 -1.77 -11.82 18.33
N THR A 56 -0.97 -11.02 19.03
CA THR A 56 0.40 -10.70 18.60
C THR A 56 1.34 -11.90 18.62
N ASP A 57 1.02 -12.95 19.37
CA ASP A 57 1.83 -14.17 19.41
C ASP A 57 1.71 -14.99 18.13
N ASP A 58 0.59 -14.88 17.40
CA ASP A 58 0.37 -15.55 16.13
C ASP A 58 1.25 -15.00 14.99
N LEU A 59 1.88 -13.84 15.21
CA LEU A 59 2.87 -13.29 14.29
C LEU A 59 4.24 -13.97 14.41
N LYS A 60 4.54 -14.62 15.55
CA LYS A 60 5.84 -15.26 15.78
C LYS A 60 6.05 -16.44 14.84
N GLY A 61 7.12 -16.38 14.06
CA GLY A 61 7.47 -17.40 13.08
C GLY A 61 6.51 -17.50 11.89
N LEU A 62 5.56 -16.57 11.73
CA LEU A 62 4.66 -16.51 10.59
C LEU A 62 5.46 -16.29 9.30
N LYS A 63 5.44 -17.27 8.42
CA LYS A 63 6.08 -17.20 7.10
C LYS A 63 5.14 -16.46 6.14
N MET A 64 5.41 -15.20 5.87
CA MET A 64 4.52 -14.40 5.03
C MET A 64 5.28 -13.76 3.86
N ARG A 65 4.75 -13.93 2.66
CA ARG A 65 5.19 -13.11 1.53
C ARG A 65 4.65 -11.70 1.74
N ILE A 66 5.57 -10.78 2.04
CA ILE A 66 5.28 -9.36 2.24
C ILE A 66 6.57 -8.56 1.96
N PRO A 67 6.66 -7.85 0.82
CA PRO A 67 7.87 -7.12 0.44
C PRO A 67 7.99 -5.77 1.14
N GLY A 68 9.17 -5.15 0.97
CA GLY A 68 9.41 -3.77 1.35
C GLY A 68 9.29 -3.50 2.84
N LEU A 69 8.77 -2.33 3.19
CA LEU A 69 8.64 -1.87 4.59
C LEU A 69 7.70 -2.75 5.42
N GLY A 70 6.66 -3.30 4.81
CA GLY A 70 5.77 -4.25 5.50
C GLY A 70 6.52 -5.49 5.97
N GLY A 71 7.44 -6.01 5.15
CA GLY A 71 8.31 -7.13 5.51
C GLY A 71 9.23 -6.81 6.68
N GLU A 72 9.86 -5.64 6.69
CA GLU A 72 10.71 -5.19 7.81
C GLU A 72 9.91 -5.09 9.12
N VAL A 73 8.71 -4.52 9.06
CA VAL A 73 7.82 -4.42 10.22
C VAL A 73 7.40 -5.80 10.73
N LEU A 74 7.04 -6.71 9.83
CA LEU A 74 6.68 -8.10 10.19
C LEU A 74 7.86 -8.83 10.83
N ALA A 75 9.08 -8.69 10.29
CA ALA A 75 10.28 -9.29 10.87
C ALA A 75 10.50 -8.86 12.32
N ARG A 76 10.39 -7.56 12.61
CA ARG A 76 10.51 -7.03 13.98
C ARG A 76 9.36 -7.43 14.88
N ALA A 77 8.19 -7.73 14.32
CA ALA A 77 7.08 -8.29 15.08
C ALA A 77 7.25 -9.78 15.42
N GLY A 78 8.30 -10.42 14.90
CA GLY A 78 8.64 -11.82 15.13
C GLY A 78 8.28 -12.77 14.00
N GLY A 79 7.76 -12.26 12.89
CA GLY A 79 7.46 -13.06 11.69
C GLY A 79 8.68 -13.28 10.80
N THR A 80 8.49 -14.06 9.75
CA THR A 80 9.50 -14.40 8.75
C THR A 80 9.02 -13.93 7.38
N PRO A 81 9.42 -12.71 6.92
CA PRO A 81 9.02 -12.20 5.61
C PRO A 81 9.74 -12.93 4.47
N PHE A 82 9.01 -13.15 3.39
CA PHE A 82 9.52 -13.68 2.13
C PHE A 82 9.28 -12.69 1.00
N THR A 83 10.20 -12.68 0.03
CA THR A 83 10.02 -12.00 -1.25
C THR A 83 9.90 -13.05 -2.34
N LEU A 84 8.73 -13.15 -2.96
CA LEU A 84 8.43 -14.09 -4.04
C LEU A 84 7.84 -13.35 -5.23
N ALA A 85 8.14 -13.82 -6.43
CA ALA A 85 7.49 -13.34 -7.64
C ALA A 85 5.98 -13.67 -7.59
N GLY A 86 5.14 -12.82 -8.22
CA GLY A 86 3.69 -13.04 -8.23
C GLY A 86 3.28 -14.44 -8.71
N SER A 87 3.96 -14.97 -9.73
CA SER A 87 3.71 -16.32 -10.27
C SER A 87 3.97 -17.47 -9.28
N GLU A 88 4.74 -17.24 -8.22
CA GLU A 88 5.10 -18.26 -7.23
C GLU A 88 4.19 -18.26 -5.99
N ILE A 89 3.41 -17.18 -5.80
CA ILE A 89 2.63 -16.96 -4.58
C ILE A 89 1.60 -18.06 -4.35
N PHE A 90 0.76 -18.34 -5.36
CA PHE A 90 -0.33 -19.33 -5.23
C PHE A 90 0.21 -20.70 -4.80
N THR A 91 1.22 -21.21 -5.50
CA THR A 91 1.81 -22.53 -5.21
C THR A 91 2.48 -22.56 -3.85
N SER A 92 3.22 -21.50 -3.49
CA SER A 92 3.90 -21.41 -2.19
C SER A 92 2.92 -21.37 -1.02
N LEU A 93 1.79 -20.67 -1.18
CA LEU A 93 0.73 -20.62 -0.18
C LEU A 93 -0.03 -21.96 -0.08
N GLN A 94 -0.34 -22.57 -1.22
CA GLN A 94 -1.06 -23.84 -1.29
C GLN A 94 -0.25 -25.00 -0.69
N THR A 95 1.06 -25.03 -0.93
CA THR A 95 1.96 -26.10 -0.43
C THR A 95 2.47 -25.86 1.00
N GLY A 96 2.18 -24.71 1.60
CA GLY A 96 2.62 -24.37 2.95
C GLY A 96 4.10 -23.94 3.06
N VAL A 97 4.75 -23.62 1.93
CA VAL A 97 6.08 -22.97 1.93
C VAL A 97 5.99 -21.64 2.65
N ILE A 98 4.89 -20.91 2.43
CA ILE A 98 4.49 -19.73 3.21
C ILE A 98 3.15 -19.99 3.90
N ASP A 99 2.95 -19.39 5.07
CA ASP A 99 1.70 -19.44 5.84
C ASP A 99 0.70 -18.36 5.41
N ALA A 100 1.22 -17.27 4.85
CA ALA A 100 0.42 -16.11 4.46
C ALA A 100 1.06 -15.32 3.30
N THR A 101 0.23 -14.53 2.64
CA THR A 101 0.67 -13.57 1.60
C THR A 101 -0.23 -12.34 1.60
N GLU A 102 0.34 -11.18 1.38
CA GLU A 102 -0.40 -10.04 0.84
C GLU A 102 -0.29 -10.04 -0.69
N TRP A 103 -1.20 -9.33 -1.36
CA TRP A 103 -1.07 -9.04 -2.78
C TRP A 103 -1.59 -7.63 -3.06
N VAL A 104 -2.90 -7.44 -3.27
CA VAL A 104 -3.48 -6.10 -3.43
C VAL A 104 -4.83 -6.00 -2.72
N GLY A 105 -5.86 -6.59 -3.30
CA GLY A 105 -7.22 -6.51 -2.82
C GLY A 105 -8.13 -7.47 -3.58
N PRO A 106 -9.43 -7.50 -3.27
CA PRO A 106 -10.33 -8.54 -3.77
C PRO A 106 -10.27 -8.80 -5.27
N TYR A 107 -10.18 -7.74 -6.07
CA TYR A 107 -10.12 -7.85 -7.54
C TYR A 107 -8.90 -8.62 -8.04
N ASN A 108 -7.71 -8.19 -7.63
CA ASN A 108 -6.46 -8.81 -8.06
C ASN A 108 -6.27 -10.19 -7.43
N ASP A 109 -6.62 -10.33 -6.16
CA ASP A 109 -6.47 -11.56 -5.39
C ASP A 109 -7.38 -12.67 -5.93
N ARG A 110 -8.58 -12.31 -6.42
CA ARG A 110 -9.47 -13.23 -7.13
C ARG A 110 -8.83 -13.74 -8.42
N ALA A 111 -8.19 -12.86 -9.20
CA ALA A 111 -7.53 -13.24 -10.45
C ALA A 111 -6.39 -14.23 -10.20
N PHE A 112 -5.68 -14.11 -9.07
CA PHE A 112 -4.65 -15.05 -8.64
C PHE A 112 -5.21 -16.32 -8.00
N GLY A 113 -6.52 -16.38 -7.74
CA GLY A 113 -7.16 -17.56 -7.14
C GLY A 113 -6.79 -17.81 -5.67
N LEU A 114 -6.29 -16.80 -4.95
CA LEU A 114 -5.73 -16.95 -3.59
C LEU A 114 -6.74 -17.54 -2.59
N HIS A 115 -8.03 -17.30 -2.78
CA HIS A 115 -9.12 -17.92 -2.01
C HIS A 115 -9.17 -19.45 -2.07
N LYS A 116 -8.51 -20.06 -3.06
CA LYS A 116 -8.41 -21.53 -3.17
C LYS A 116 -7.19 -22.07 -2.42
N ALA A 117 -6.23 -21.22 -2.08
CA ALA A 117 -4.99 -21.59 -1.41
C ALA A 117 -4.98 -21.27 0.09
N ALA A 118 -5.81 -20.31 0.55
CA ALA A 118 -5.89 -19.90 1.95
C ALA A 118 -7.33 -19.74 2.43
N LYS A 119 -7.52 -19.81 3.76
CA LYS A 119 -8.84 -19.84 4.41
C LYS A 119 -9.32 -18.47 4.88
N PHE A 120 -8.39 -17.63 5.37
CA PHE A 120 -8.71 -16.38 6.04
C PHE A 120 -8.22 -15.20 5.21
N TYR A 121 -9.07 -14.19 5.05
CA TYR A 121 -8.76 -12.96 4.34
C TYR A 121 -8.89 -11.77 5.29
N TYR A 122 -7.75 -11.18 5.63
CA TYR A 122 -7.68 -10.15 6.67
C TYR A 122 -7.71 -8.74 6.12
N TYR A 123 -8.28 -7.82 6.91
CA TYR A 123 -8.26 -6.38 6.70
C TYR A 123 -7.99 -5.63 8.02
N PRO A 124 -7.59 -4.35 7.98
CA PRO A 124 -7.15 -3.57 6.81
C PRO A 124 -5.74 -3.91 6.33
N GLY A 125 -5.39 -3.48 5.12
CA GLY A 125 -4.03 -3.54 4.58
C GLY A 125 -3.13 -2.48 5.21
N TRP A 126 -2.73 -2.70 6.44
CA TRP A 126 -1.92 -1.80 7.26
C TRP A 126 -0.59 -1.40 6.61
N HIS A 127 -0.03 -2.25 5.79
CA HIS A 127 1.26 -2.08 5.10
C HIS A 127 1.15 -1.19 3.86
N GLU A 128 0.00 -1.15 3.19
CA GLU A 128 -0.23 -0.40 1.95
C GLU A 128 -1.59 0.32 1.93
N PRO A 129 -1.74 1.43 2.69
CA PRO A 129 -3.01 2.16 2.76
C PRO A 129 -3.30 3.03 1.53
N GLY A 130 -2.28 3.34 0.71
CA GLY A 130 -2.43 4.17 -0.49
C GLY A 130 -1.18 4.15 -1.36
N PRO A 131 -0.80 2.98 -1.92
CA PRO A 131 0.38 2.88 -2.77
C PRO A 131 0.17 3.64 -4.07
N SER A 132 1.09 4.57 -4.36
CA SER A 132 1.13 5.28 -5.64
C SER A 132 1.95 4.49 -6.63
N LEU A 133 1.38 4.26 -7.82
CA LEU A 133 2.08 3.69 -8.96
C LEU A 133 2.60 4.82 -9.84
N GLU A 134 3.70 4.56 -10.50
CA GLU A 134 4.42 5.59 -11.23
C GLU A 134 4.48 5.34 -12.74
N CYS A 135 4.42 6.43 -13.49
CA CYS A 135 4.92 6.50 -14.85
C CYS A 135 6.35 7.04 -14.78
N ILE A 136 7.31 6.24 -15.23
CA ILE A 136 8.73 6.60 -15.26
C ILE A 136 9.11 7.02 -16.68
N ILE A 137 9.63 8.24 -16.82
CA ILE A 137 9.97 8.82 -18.12
C ILE A 137 11.47 9.12 -18.15
N ASN A 138 12.16 8.77 -19.24
CA ASN A 138 13.54 9.22 -19.44
C ASN A 138 13.59 10.76 -19.45
N LYS A 139 14.45 11.34 -18.61
CA LYS A 139 14.50 12.79 -18.37
C LYS A 139 14.90 13.58 -19.62
N ASP A 140 15.86 13.06 -20.42
CA ASP A 140 16.30 13.75 -21.63
C ASP A 140 15.18 13.72 -22.67
N ALA A 141 14.50 12.58 -22.84
CA ALA A 141 13.34 12.48 -23.71
C ALA A 141 12.21 13.45 -23.29
N TYR A 142 11.89 13.50 -21.99
CA TYR A 142 10.88 14.41 -21.46
C TYR A 142 11.25 15.89 -21.66
N ASN A 143 12.52 16.25 -21.42
CA ASN A 143 13.00 17.62 -21.58
C ASN A 143 13.04 18.08 -23.04
N ASN A 144 13.20 17.16 -23.99
CA ASN A 144 13.17 17.42 -25.42
C ASN A 144 11.73 17.66 -25.96
N LEU A 145 10.72 17.35 -25.17
CA LEU A 145 9.32 17.65 -25.52
C LEU A 145 9.03 19.14 -25.35
N SER A 146 8.13 19.67 -26.18
CA SER A 146 7.57 21.00 -25.94
C SER A 146 6.85 21.04 -24.59
N LYS A 147 6.74 22.24 -23.98
CA LYS A 147 5.98 22.43 -22.73
C LYS A 147 4.53 21.96 -22.85
N GLN A 148 3.95 22.04 -24.03
CA GLN A 148 2.62 21.57 -24.34
C GLN A 148 2.53 20.03 -24.21
N HIS A 149 3.49 19.30 -24.80
CA HIS A 149 3.54 17.85 -24.70
C HIS A 149 3.86 17.37 -23.27
N GLN A 150 4.76 18.06 -22.55
CA GLN A 150 5.00 17.79 -21.13
C GLN A 150 3.70 17.90 -20.30
N SER A 151 2.94 18.98 -20.51
CA SER A 151 1.65 19.19 -19.83
C SER A 151 0.62 18.11 -20.18
N ILE A 152 0.58 17.65 -21.43
CA ILE A 152 -0.31 16.54 -21.84
C ILE A 152 0.03 15.25 -21.07
N ILE A 153 1.32 14.91 -20.96
CA ILE A 153 1.76 13.75 -20.19
C ILE A 153 1.38 13.88 -18.72
N ASP A 154 1.64 15.03 -18.11
CA ASP A 154 1.34 15.29 -16.71
C ASP A 154 -0.17 15.17 -16.41
N ILE A 155 -1.02 15.66 -17.32
CA ILE A 155 -2.48 15.55 -17.20
C ILE A 155 -2.93 14.10 -17.42
N ALA A 156 -2.37 13.39 -18.41
CA ALA A 156 -2.68 11.99 -18.67
C ALA A 156 -2.33 11.10 -17.48
N CYS A 157 -1.18 11.32 -16.83
CA CYS A 157 -0.81 10.61 -15.61
C CYS A 157 -1.81 10.86 -14.47
N LYS A 158 -2.24 12.11 -14.27
CA LYS A 158 -3.29 12.42 -13.27
C LYS A 158 -4.62 11.75 -13.60
N ALA A 159 -5.01 11.74 -14.86
CA ALA A 159 -6.23 11.05 -15.31
C ALA A 159 -6.14 9.55 -15.06
N ALA A 160 -5.03 8.90 -15.43
CA ALA A 160 -4.79 7.48 -15.18
C ALA A 160 -4.80 7.14 -13.68
N ASN A 161 -4.24 8.01 -12.82
CA ASN A 161 -4.27 7.82 -11.37
C ASN A 161 -5.70 7.78 -10.81
N ILE A 162 -6.57 8.70 -11.23
CA ILE A 162 -7.99 8.73 -10.81
C ILE A 162 -8.78 7.59 -11.42
N ASP A 163 -8.55 7.27 -12.68
CA ASP A 163 -9.20 6.15 -13.38
C ASP A 163 -8.92 4.83 -12.66
N MET A 164 -7.66 4.55 -12.32
CA MET A 164 -7.27 3.34 -11.62
C MET A 164 -7.95 3.20 -10.25
N ILE A 165 -7.99 4.27 -9.43
CA ILE A 165 -8.67 4.23 -8.13
C ILE A 165 -10.15 3.90 -8.30
N SER A 166 -10.81 4.52 -9.28
CA SER A 166 -12.24 4.32 -9.57
C SER A 166 -12.53 2.91 -10.07
N ASP A 167 -11.68 2.39 -10.97
CA ASP A 167 -11.77 1.03 -11.50
C ASP A 167 -11.58 -0.01 -10.38
N TYR A 168 -10.55 0.19 -9.55
CA TYR A 168 -10.29 -0.70 -8.41
C TYR A 168 -11.44 -0.69 -7.39
N MET A 169 -11.98 0.47 -7.05
CA MET A 169 -13.14 0.56 -6.16
C MET A 169 -14.32 -0.25 -6.72
N SER A 170 -14.63 -0.09 -8.01
CA SER A 170 -15.72 -0.79 -8.68
C SER A 170 -15.49 -2.30 -8.76
N LYS A 171 -14.28 -2.74 -9.08
CA LYS A 171 -13.96 -4.18 -9.22
C LYS A 171 -13.75 -4.87 -7.88
N ASN A 172 -13.23 -4.16 -6.88
CA ASN A 172 -13.02 -4.72 -5.56
C ASN A 172 -14.34 -5.09 -4.88
N TYR A 173 -15.41 -4.25 -4.97
CA TYR A 173 -16.67 -4.62 -4.36
C TYR A 173 -17.30 -5.86 -5.03
N GLN A 174 -17.21 -5.96 -6.37
CA GLN A 174 -17.70 -7.12 -7.11
C GLN A 174 -16.96 -8.41 -6.73
N ALA A 175 -15.63 -8.32 -6.57
CA ALA A 175 -14.83 -9.46 -6.15
C ALA A 175 -15.08 -9.81 -4.68
N LEU A 176 -15.35 -8.83 -3.81
CA LEU A 176 -15.73 -9.05 -2.42
C LEU A 176 -17.06 -9.80 -2.30
N GLU A 177 -18.06 -9.41 -3.06
CA GLU A 177 -19.34 -10.16 -3.16
C GLU A 177 -19.13 -11.61 -3.61
N PHE A 178 -18.23 -11.84 -4.57
CA PHE A 178 -17.86 -13.19 -4.98
C PHE A 178 -17.26 -13.96 -3.80
N PHE A 179 -16.30 -13.39 -3.05
CA PHE A 179 -15.70 -14.07 -1.90
C PHE A 179 -16.71 -14.36 -0.78
N GLN A 180 -17.68 -13.49 -0.57
CA GLN A 180 -18.80 -13.73 0.38
C GLN A 180 -19.66 -14.93 -0.06
N LYS A 181 -19.97 -15.05 -1.36
CA LYS A 181 -20.71 -16.21 -1.92
C LYS A 181 -19.90 -17.51 -1.81
N GLU A 182 -18.59 -17.44 -1.98
CA GLU A 182 -17.65 -18.57 -1.78
C GLU A 182 -17.39 -18.86 -0.29
N LYS A 183 -18.02 -18.13 0.63
CA LYS A 183 -17.88 -18.28 2.09
C LYS A 183 -16.44 -18.12 2.60
N VAL A 184 -15.64 -17.28 1.95
CA VAL A 184 -14.31 -16.90 2.42
C VAL A 184 -14.43 -16.26 3.80
N GLN A 185 -13.57 -16.62 4.72
CA GLN A 185 -13.56 -16.06 6.08
C GLN A 185 -12.85 -14.70 6.09
N ILE A 186 -13.63 -13.63 5.89
CA ILE A 186 -13.15 -12.25 5.90
C ILE A 186 -13.10 -11.78 7.35
N LYS A 187 -11.92 -11.39 7.83
CA LYS A 187 -11.67 -11.05 9.25
C LYS A 187 -10.94 -9.73 9.40
N GLN A 188 -11.28 -9.01 10.45
CA GLN A 188 -10.51 -7.85 10.89
C GLN A 188 -9.32 -8.30 11.74
N PHE A 189 -8.14 -7.68 11.54
CA PHE A 189 -7.04 -7.88 12.47
C PHE A 189 -7.42 -7.40 13.88
N PRO A 190 -7.02 -8.14 14.93
CA PRO A 190 -7.17 -7.68 16.31
C PRO A 190 -6.52 -6.30 16.52
N LYS A 191 -7.15 -5.44 17.32
CA LYS A 191 -6.63 -4.10 17.61
C LYS A 191 -5.21 -4.14 18.20
N GLU A 192 -4.90 -5.11 19.04
CA GLU A 192 -3.56 -5.27 19.63
C GLU A 192 -2.48 -5.59 18.57
N VAL A 193 -2.83 -6.41 17.55
CA VAL A 193 -1.94 -6.72 16.43
C VAL A 193 -1.64 -5.46 15.63
N LEU A 194 -2.68 -4.70 15.26
CA LEU A 194 -2.51 -3.43 14.54
C LEU A 194 -1.73 -2.41 15.36
N SER A 195 -1.96 -2.32 16.67
CA SER A 195 -1.24 -1.41 17.56
C SER A 195 0.25 -1.74 17.63
N LYS A 196 0.61 -3.02 17.76
CA LYS A 196 1.99 -3.50 17.76
C LYS A 196 2.68 -3.19 16.43
N LEU A 197 2.05 -3.53 15.31
CA LEU A 197 2.59 -3.27 13.97
C LEU A 197 2.77 -1.77 13.71
N ASN A 198 1.84 -0.94 14.17
CA ASN A 198 1.94 0.53 14.05
C ASN A 198 3.13 1.09 14.88
N SER A 199 3.32 0.60 16.10
CA SER A 199 4.49 1.02 16.92
C SER A 199 5.80 0.68 16.22
N ILE A 200 5.95 -0.56 15.75
CA ILE A 200 7.14 -1.01 15.04
C ILE A 200 7.34 -0.22 13.73
N SER A 201 6.25 0.08 13.00
CA SER A 201 6.32 0.89 11.78
C SER A 201 6.94 2.26 12.03
N LYS A 202 6.59 2.92 13.13
CA LYS A 202 7.15 4.23 13.49
C LYS A 202 8.65 4.15 13.75
N GLU A 203 9.11 3.09 14.43
CA GLU A 203 10.53 2.85 14.70
C GLU A 203 11.30 2.62 13.39
N VAL A 204 10.79 1.74 12.52
CA VAL A 204 11.39 1.46 11.20
C VAL A 204 11.51 2.73 10.35
N LEU A 205 10.45 3.52 10.29
CA LEU A 205 10.43 4.76 9.49
C LEU A 205 11.40 5.80 10.05
N LEU A 206 11.48 5.94 11.37
CA LEU A 206 12.42 6.85 12.01
C LEU A 206 13.87 6.45 11.74
N GLU A 207 14.21 5.16 11.84
CA GLU A 207 15.55 4.67 11.52
C GLU A 207 15.91 4.92 10.06
N LEU A 208 14.97 4.67 9.14
CA LEU A 208 15.18 4.94 7.71
C LEU A 208 15.41 6.42 7.44
N SER A 209 14.70 7.30 8.13
CA SER A 209 14.88 8.75 7.97
C SER A 209 16.28 9.23 8.35
N ASN A 210 16.99 8.49 9.21
CA ASN A 210 18.33 8.84 9.68
C ASN A 210 19.47 8.34 8.76
N LYS A 211 19.16 7.63 7.66
CA LYS A 211 20.18 7.10 6.75
C LYS A 211 20.93 8.19 5.98
N ASP A 212 20.21 9.21 5.54
CA ASP A 212 20.77 10.33 4.77
C ASP A 212 19.83 11.55 4.85
N ASN A 213 20.34 12.70 4.37
CA ASN A 213 19.58 13.95 4.42
C ASN A 213 18.32 13.95 3.53
N LEU A 214 18.34 13.26 2.40
CA LEU A 214 17.17 13.19 1.51
C LEU A 214 16.07 12.30 2.13
N SER A 215 16.45 11.17 2.70
CA SER A 215 15.54 10.30 3.47
C SER A 215 14.85 11.06 4.59
N LYS A 216 15.62 11.90 5.31
CA LYS A 216 15.07 12.75 6.36
C LYS A 216 14.10 13.80 5.82
N GLN A 217 14.43 14.48 4.71
CA GLN A 217 13.54 15.45 4.08
C GLN A 217 12.21 14.81 3.65
N VAL A 218 12.26 13.64 3.03
CA VAL A 218 11.06 12.89 2.62
C VAL A 218 10.22 12.52 3.83
N TYR A 219 10.83 11.96 4.87
CA TYR A 219 10.14 11.57 6.10
C TYR A 219 9.48 12.76 6.79
N ASP A 220 10.22 13.85 7.00
CA ASP A 220 9.71 15.05 7.67
C ASP A 220 8.54 15.66 6.89
N SER A 221 8.64 15.80 5.57
CA SER A 221 7.56 16.30 4.72
C SER A 221 6.33 15.39 4.78
N TYR A 222 6.54 14.07 4.60
CA TYR A 222 5.47 13.08 4.62
C TYR A 222 4.72 13.06 5.96
N MET A 223 5.45 12.95 7.06
CA MET A 223 4.85 12.85 8.40
C MET A 223 4.18 14.16 8.85
N ASN A 224 4.77 15.31 8.51
CA ASN A 224 4.15 16.60 8.79
C ASN A 224 2.84 16.77 7.99
N PHE A 225 2.82 16.36 6.73
CA PHE A 225 1.60 16.42 5.93
C PHE A 225 0.54 15.46 6.46
N LEU A 226 0.89 14.21 6.73
CA LEU A 226 -0.02 13.20 7.31
C LEU A 226 -0.66 13.69 8.62
N LYS A 227 0.15 14.27 9.52
CA LYS A 227 -0.34 14.83 10.79
C LYS A 227 -1.38 15.94 10.60
N ARG A 228 -1.25 16.70 9.53
CA ARG A 228 -2.14 17.85 9.23
C ARG A 228 -3.38 17.44 8.46
N VAL A 229 -3.29 16.48 7.53
CA VAL A 229 -4.40 16.07 6.68
C VAL A 229 -5.32 15.04 7.35
N ARG A 230 -4.76 14.10 8.13
CA ARG A 230 -5.53 13.01 8.78
C ARG A 230 -6.70 13.48 9.64
N PRO A 231 -6.59 14.55 10.47
CA PRO A 231 -7.74 15.05 11.22
C PRO A 231 -8.93 15.44 10.34
N TRP A 232 -8.67 15.97 9.13
CA TRP A 232 -9.73 16.26 8.18
C TRP A 232 -10.37 14.98 7.63
N THR A 233 -9.58 13.99 7.22
CA THR A 233 -10.08 12.69 6.76
C THR A 233 -10.98 12.02 7.81
N LEU A 234 -10.56 12.04 9.09
CA LEU A 234 -11.33 11.46 10.19
C LEU A 234 -12.66 12.19 10.48
N ILE A 235 -12.70 13.51 10.30
CA ILE A 235 -13.93 14.31 10.49
C ILE A 235 -14.85 14.18 9.28
N SER A 236 -14.29 14.19 8.07
CA SER A 236 -15.06 14.17 6.83
C SER A 236 -15.49 12.75 6.43
N GLU A 237 -14.60 11.99 5.81
CA GLU A 237 -14.95 10.70 5.23
C GLU A 237 -15.28 9.64 6.28
N ASP A 238 -14.40 9.46 7.26
CA ASP A 238 -14.59 8.48 8.32
C ASP A 238 -15.79 8.83 9.21
N GLY A 239 -15.90 10.10 9.62
CA GLY A 239 -17.04 10.59 10.40
C GLY A 239 -18.37 10.45 9.65
N TYR A 240 -18.37 10.69 8.32
CA TYR A 240 -19.54 10.48 7.49
C TYR A 240 -19.93 8.99 7.42
N LEU A 241 -18.96 8.10 7.11
CA LEU A 241 -19.22 6.66 7.02
C LEU A 241 -19.75 6.10 8.34
N ASN A 242 -19.14 6.46 9.47
CA ASN A 242 -19.57 5.99 10.80
C ASN A 242 -20.89 6.60 11.28
N SER A 243 -21.46 7.57 10.57
CA SER A 243 -22.78 8.14 10.91
C SER A 243 -23.98 7.25 10.52
N PHE A 244 -23.72 6.15 9.79
CA PHE A 244 -24.76 5.21 9.36
C PHE A 244 -24.76 3.89 10.15
N GLU A 245 -23.82 3.71 11.07
CA GLU A 245 -23.76 2.57 12.00
C GLU A 245 -24.44 2.92 13.34
#